data_a49c8b2e162b0e297d972009667a6e34
#
_entry.id   a49c8b2e162b0e297d972009667a6e34
#
_cell.length_a   1.000
_cell.length_b   1.000
_cell.length_c   1.000
_cell.angle_alpha   90.00
_cell.angle_beta   90.00
_cell.angle_gamma   90.00
#
_symmetry.space_group_name_H-M   'P 1'
#
loop_
_entity.id
_entity.type
_entity.pdbx_description
1 polymer ?
#
loop_
_entity_poly.entity_id
_entity_poly.type
_entity_poly.pdbx_seq_one_letter_code
_entity_poly.pdbx_strand_id
1 'polypeptide(L)'
;MSVKHVGQVGSGTKVLIAMRTLPGDPTHALVIPTATLKQTYHDELDSLVMKDESQQAYEFATILNVRKFSDGSTMLPSLHAKGHLQKVPTSEVTMTPATTRDSWIKLDELNKIIAEQRGVGIDELALNENGQPGKTTTTSPVAVANEDTGVLSDEDLANQYRAQADTLYKEVQELRRKADELLPKKTTAKKTKTSA
;
A
#
# COMPACT_ATOMS: atom_id res chain seq x y z
N MET A 1 -3.67 23.68 -4.34
CA MET A 1 -3.05 22.49 -3.73
C MET A 1 -3.41 21.31 -4.60
N SER A 2 -2.45 20.48 -5.02
CA SER A 2 -2.82 19.23 -5.70
C SER A 2 -3.32 18.25 -4.64
N VAL A 3 -4.40 17.57 -4.93
CA VAL A 3 -5.06 16.64 -4.01
C VAL A 3 -4.65 15.23 -4.42
N LYS A 4 -4.00 14.52 -3.49
CA LYS A 4 -3.68 13.11 -3.64
C LYS A 4 -4.97 12.29 -3.75
N HIS A 5 -4.95 11.20 -4.48
CA HIS A 5 -6.10 10.32 -4.69
C HIS A 5 -7.24 10.87 -5.55
N VAL A 6 -7.05 11.99 -6.22
CA VAL A 6 -8.00 12.53 -7.20
C VAL A 6 -7.40 12.45 -8.59
N GLY A 7 -8.17 11.97 -9.55
CA GLY A 7 -7.75 11.82 -10.93
C GLY A 7 -8.90 11.96 -11.91
N GLN A 8 -8.59 11.64 -13.16
CA GLN A 8 -9.56 11.58 -14.27
C GLN A 8 -9.33 10.30 -15.07
N VAL A 9 -10.39 9.76 -15.63
CA VAL A 9 -10.34 8.59 -16.52
C VAL A 9 -10.88 9.00 -17.90
N GLY A 10 -10.20 8.54 -18.96
CA GLY A 10 -10.59 8.76 -20.34
C GLY A 10 -10.75 10.23 -20.69
N SER A 11 -11.94 10.65 -21.14
CA SER A 11 -12.23 12.00 -21.61
C SER A 11 -12.46 13.05 -20.51
N GLY A 12 -11.99 12.81 -19.29
CA GLY A 12 -12.07 13.81 -18.22
C GLY A 12 -13.10 13.49 -17.13
N THR A 13 -13.59 12.25 -17.04
CA THR A 13 -14.46 11.84 -15.95
C THR A 13 -13.67 11.84 -14.64
N LYS A 14 -14.10 12.67 -13.68
CA LYS A 14 -13.46 12.74 -12.36
C LYS A 14 -13.66 11.45 -11.57
N VAL A 15 -12.58 10.96 -10.98
CA VAL A 15 -12.59 9.76 -10.15
C VAL A 15 -11.79 9.98 -8.87
N LEU A 16 -12.16 9.28 -7.81
CA LEU A 16 -11.31 9.10 -6.64
C LEU A 16 -10.55 7.77 -6.81
N ILE A 17 -9.26 7.79 -6.58
CA ILE A 17 -8.39 6.63 -6.74
C ILE A 17 -8.31 5.93 -5.37
N ALA A 18 -9.04 4.82 -5.23
CA ALA A 18 -9.04 4.03 -4.01
C ALA A 18 -7.72 3.27 -3.85
N MET A 19 -7.26 2.60 -4.92
CA MET A 19 -5.98 1.91 -5.00
C MET A 19 -5.30 2.23 -6.34
N ARG A 20 -4.02 2.60 -6.30
CA ARG A 20 -3.21 2.89 -7.51
C ARG A 20 -2.76 1.64 -8.23
N THR A 21 -2.59 0.55 -7.50
CA THR A 21 -2.26 -0.78 -8.00
C THR A 21 -3.07 -1.81 -7.25
N LEU A 22 -3.48 -2.86 -7.93
CA LEU A 22 -4.20 -3.97 -7.29
C LEU A 22 -3.22 -5.09 -6.90
N PRO A 23 -3.45 -5.78 -5.79
CA PRO A 23 -2.70 -6.97 -5.44
C PRO A 23 -2.76 -8.01 -6.57
N GLY A 24 -1.60 -8.44 -7.06
CA GLY A 24 -1.50 -9.38 -8.17
C GLY A 24 -1.83 -8.82 -9.57
N ASP A 25 -2.22 -7.54 -9.67
CA ASP A 25 -2.48 -6.88 -10.95
C ASP A 25 -2.01 -5.41 -10.93
N PRO A 26 -0.72 -5.16 -11.12
CA PRO A 26 -0.13 -3.82 -11.06
C PRO A 26 -0.53 -2.91 -12.23
N THR A 27 -1.16 -3.46 -13.27
CA THR A 27 -1.57 -2.74 -14.46
C THR A 27 -2.94 -2.07 -14.32
N HIS A 28 -3.67 -2.38 -13.27
CA HIS A 28 -4.99 -1.82 -13.01
C HIS A 28 -5.05 -1.09 -11.67
N ALA A 29 -5.89 -0.07 -11.64
CA ALA A 29 -6.25 0.71 -10.45
C ALA A 29 -7.71 0.45 -10.06
N LEU A 30 -8.04 0.70 -8.79
CA LEU A 30 -9.41 0.71 -8.30
C LEU A 30 -9.85 2.16 -8.13
N VAL A 31 -10.87 2.55 -8.85
CA VAL A 31 -11.37 3.94 -8.85
C VAL A 31 -12.85 4.02 -8.49
N ILE A 32 -13.27 5.17 -8.02
CA ILE A 32 -14.65 5.51 -7.69
C ILE A 32 -15.06 6.66 -8.61
N PRO A 33 -15.88 6.42 -9.66
CA PRO A 33 -16.41 7.48 -10.50
C PRO A 33 -17.36 8.40 -9.69
N THR A 34 -17.01 9.66 -9.57
CA THR A 34 -17.79 10.60 -8.74
C THR A 34 -19.16 10.90 -9.33
N ALA A 35 -19.30 10.85 -10.66
CA ALA A 35 -20.56 11.14 -11.37
C ALA A 35 -21.67 10.11 -11.13
N THR A 36 -21.34 8.89 -10.70
CA THR A 36 -22.31 7.82 -10.45
C THR A 36 -22.78 7.74 -9.00
N LEU A 37 -22.19 8.55 -8.13
CA LEU A 37 -22.50 8.55 -6.70
C LEU A 37 -23.76 9.35 -6.39
N LYS A 38 -24.49 8.92 -5.35
CA LYS A 38 -25.52 9.76 -4.74
C LYS A 38 -24.85 10.99 -4.13
N GLN A 39 -25.55 12.14 -4.17
CA GLN A 39 -25.01 13.43 -3.69
C GLN A 39 -24.42 13.32 -2.28
N THR A 40 -25.10 12.65 -1.35
CA THR A 40 -24.62 12.48 0.04
C THR A 40 -23.28 11.75 0.10
N TYR A 41 -23.10 10.65 -0.66
CA TYR A 41 -21.84 9.91 -0.70
C TYR A 41 -20.74 10.70 -1.41
N HIS A 42 -21.11 11.43 -2.45
CA HIS A 42 -20.18 12.31 -3.15
C HIS A 42 -19.60 13.35 -2.19
N ASP A 43 -20.44 14.07 -1.47
CA ASP A 43 -20.02 15.15 -0.56
C ASP A 43 -19.19 14.62 0.62
N GLU A 44 -19.56 13.46 1.17
CA GLU A 44 -18.80 12.82 2.23
C GLU A 44 -17.41 12.35 1.77
N LEU A 45 -17.33 11.75 0.58
CA LEU A 45 -16.06 11.29 0.01
C LEU A 45 -15.18 12.47 -0.41
N ASP A 46 -15.74 13.53 -0.99
CA ASP A 46 -15.01 14.75 -1.33
C ASP A 46 -14.44 15.42 -0.08
N SER A 47 -15.26 15.56 0.97
CA SER A 47 -14.80 16.07 2.27
C SER A 47 -13.72 15.18 2.88
N LEU A 48 -13.82 13.85 2.75
CA LEU A 48 -12.87 12.91 3.32
C LEU A 48 -11.53 12.95 2.58
N VAL A 49 -11.55 13.00 1.25
CA VAL A 49 -10.30 13.01 0.48
C VAL A 49 -9.47 14.27 0.74
N MET A 50 -10.12 15.39 1.07
CA MET A 50 -9.45 16.65 1.41
C MET A 50 -8.81 16.68 2.80
N LYS A 51 -9.14 15.73 3.68
CA LYS A 51 -8.57 15.68 5.04
C LYS A 51 -7.10 15.25 5.03
N ASP A 52 -6.33 15.78 5.98
CA ASP A 52 -4.90 15.49 6.13
C ASP A 52 -4.63 13.98 6.26
N GLU A 53 -5.48 13.24 6.97
CA GLU A 53 -5.37 11.78 7.11
C GLU A 53 -5.39 11.06 5.76
N SER A 54 -6.28 11.50 4.84
CA SER A 54 -6.37 10.93 3.49
C SER A 54 -5.18 11.34 2.63
N GLN A 55 -4.71 12.58 2.78
CA GLN A 55 -3.55 13.09 2.04
C GLN A 55 -2.23 12.46 2.48
N GLN A 56 -2.13 12.00 3.73
CA GLN A 56 -0.97 11.27 4.26
C GLN A 56 -1.04 9.77 3.97
N ALA A 57 -2.24 9.21 3.77
CA ALA A 57 -2.42 7.80 3.51
C ALA A 57 -1.67 7.35 2.24
N TYR A 58 -1.15 6.14 2.25
CA TYR A 58 -0.51 5.55 1.08
C TYR A 58 -1.54 5.26 -0.02
N GLU A 59 -2.63 4.60 0.33
CA GLU A 59 -3.80 4.36 -0.53
C GLU A 59 -5.07 4.85 0.16
N PHE A 60 -6.00 5.41 -0.60
CA PHE A 60 -7.26 5.92 -0.07
C PHE A 60 -8.16 4.79 0.46
N ALA A 61 -8.06 3.60 -0.12
CA ALA A 61 -8.78 2.41 0.35
C ALA A 61 -8.55 2.11 1.83
N THR A 62 -7.35 2.39 2.37
CA THR A 62 -7.04 2.19 3.79
C THR A 62 -7.95 3.06 4.67
N ILE A 63 -8.16 4.30 4.29
CA ILE A 63 -9.05 5.23 5.01
C ILE A 63 -10.51 4.83 4.84
N LEU A 64 -10.92 4.49 3.60
CA LEU A 64 -12.29 4.05 3.31
C LEU A 64 -12.68 2.76 4.05
N ASN A 65 -11.72 1.90 4.37
CA ASN A 65 -11.97 0.66 5.11
C ASN A 65 -12.28 0.90 6.60
N VAL A 66 -11.82 2.00 7.15
CA VAL A 66 -12.01 2.36 8.58
C VAL A 66 -13.17 3.34 8.76
N ARG A 67 -13.39 4.23 7.78
CA ARG A 67 -14.40 5.29 7.88
C ARG A 67 -15.80 4.78 7.52
N LYS A 68 -16.81 5.43 8.12
CA LYS A 68 -18.22 5.13 7.88
C LYS A 68 -18.91 6.33 7.24
N PHE A 69 -19.90 6.05 6.41
CA PHE A 69 -20.85 7.04 5.94
C PHE A 69 -21.80 7.49 7.06
N SER A 70 -22.52 8.58 6.85
CA SER A 70 -23.54 9.08 7.78
C SER A 70 -24.66 8.08 8.06
N ASP A 71 -24.87 7.12 7.15
CA ASP A 71 -25.82 6.01 7.33
C ASP A 71 -25.28 4.89 8.24
N GLY A 72 -24.05 5.02 8.77
CA GLY A 72 -23.39 4.06 9.65
C GLY A 72 -22.68 2.90 8.92
N SER A 73 -22.83 2.79 7.61
CA SER A 73 -22.17 1.73 6.82
C SER A 73 -20.69 2.05 6.58
N THR A 74 -19.83 1.03 6.62
CA THR A 74 -18.40 1.20 6.30
C THR A 74 -18.23 1.55 4.83
N MET A 75 -17.41 2.57 4.53
CA MET A 75 -17.36 3.18 3.20
C MET A 75 -16.91 2.19 2.12
N LEU A 76 -15.77 1.52 2.26
CA LEU A 76 -15.23 0.65 1.23
C LEU A 76 -16.14 -0.55 0.89
N PRO A 77 -16.64 -1.34 1.88
CA PRO A 77 -17.59 -2.42 1.60
C PRO A 77 -18.91 -1.93 0.99
N SER A 78 -19.41 -0.76 1.42
CA SER A 78 -20.65 -0.20 0.88
C SER A 78 -20.52 0.22 -0.58
N LEU A 79 -19.39 0.87 -0.94
CA LEU A 79 -19.08 1.24 -2.31
C LEU A 79 -18.93 0.00 -3.20
N HIS A 80 -18.32 -1.07 -2.68
CA HIS A 80 -18.20 -2.33 -3.38
C HIS A 80 -19.59 -2.98 -3.61
N ALA A 81 -20.38 -3.13 -2.56
CA ALA A 81 -21.72 -3.74 -2.65
C ALA A 81 -22.68 -3.01 -3.58
N LYS A 82 -22.52 -1.68 -3.70
CA LYS A 82 -23.32 -0.82 -4.59
C LYS A 82 -22.74 -0.71 -6.00
N GLY A 83 -21.62 -1.37 -6.30
CA GLY A 83 -20.99 -1.34 -7.62
C GLY A 83 -20.34 0.00 -8.00
N HIS A 84 -19.98 0.82 -7.02
CA HIS A 84 -19.30 2.10 -7.24
C HIS A 84 -17.79 1.99 -7.38
N LEU A 85 -17.21 0.80 -7.17
CA LEU A 85 -15.80 0.54 -7.40
C LEU A 85 -15.59 -0.01 -8.80
N GLN A 86 -14.73 0.63 -9.58
CA GLN A 86 -14.40 0.21 -10.95
C GLN A 86 -12.93 -0.10 -11.08
N LYS A 87 -12.62 -1.22 -11.73
CA LYS A 87 -11.27 -1.60 -12.12
C LYS A 87 -10.96 -0.97 -13.47
N VAL A 88 -9.92 -0.12 -13.54
CA VAL A 88 -9.55 0.62 -14.75
C VAL A 88 -8.04 0.45 -14.99
N PRO A 89 -7.58 0.33 -16.25
CA PRO A 89 -6.16 0.32 -16.57
C PRO A 89 -5.46 1.59 -16.07
N THR A 90 -4.29 1.44 -15.45
CA THR A 90 -3.52 2.57 -14.91
C THR A 90 -3.11 3.57 -16.00
N SER A 91 -2.96 3.11 -17.24
CA SER A 91 -2.65 3.95 -18.41
C SER A 91 -3.78 4.90 -18.83
N GLU A 92 -5.03 4.61 -18.41
CA GLU A 92 -6.21 5.45 -18.70
C GLU A 92 -6.51 6.45 -17.57
N VAL A 93 -5.88 6.29 -16.42
CA VAL A 93 -6.03 7.18 -15.27
C VAL A 93 -4.96 8.26 -15.32
N THR A 94 -5.38 9.52 -15.24
CA THR A 94 -4.48 10.66 -15.12
C THR A 94 -4.70 11.36 -13.79
N MET A 95 -3.62 11.86 -13.18
CA MET A 95 -3.69 12.62 -11.95
C MET A 95 -2.68 13.77 -11.93
N THR A 96 -2.89 14.75 -11.07
CA THR A 96 -1.97 15.88 -10.90
C THR A 96 -0.98 15.53 -9.79
N PRO A 97 0.32 15.43 -10.07
CA PRO A 97 1.33 15.19 -9.03
C PRO A 97 1.35 16.31 -8.00
N ALA A 98 1.68 15.97 -6.75
CA ALA A 98 1.79 16.93 -5.66
C ALA A 98 2.83 18.05 -5.92
N THR A 99 3.82 17.76 -6.75
CA THR A 99 4.96 18.66 -7.05
C THR A 99 4.69 19.67 -8.15
N THR A 100 3.72 19.43 -9.03
CA THR A 100 3.41 20.28 -10.18
C THR A 100 1.92 20.52 -10.29
N ARG A 101 1.49 21.80 -10.21
CA ARG A 101 0.06 22.17 -10.18
C ARG A 101 -0.65 22.03 -11.53
N ASP A 102 0.09 22.06 -12.64
CA ASP A 102 -0.49 22.17 -13.99
C ASP A 102 -0.09 21.04 -14.93
N SER A 103 0.63 20.03 -14.45
CA SER A 103 0.97 18.88 -15.28
C SER A 103 0.20 17.63 -14.86
N TRP A 104 -0.47 17.04 -15.83
CA TRP A 104 -1.13 15.76 -15.69
C TRP A 104 -0.13 14.65 -16.00
N ILE A 105 -0.11 13.64 -15.16
CA ILE A 105 0.69 12.43 -15.35
C ILE A 105 -0.22 11.22 -15.39
N LYS A 106 0.10 10.26 -16.23
CA LYS A 106 -0.58 8.96 -16.21
C LYS A 106 -0.21 8.19 -14.95
N LEU A 107 -1.17 7.44 -14.43
CA LEU A 107 -0.97 6.71 -13.17
C LEU A 107 0.09 5.61 -13.33
N ASP A 108 0.22 4.98 -14.50
CA ASP A 108 1.26 4.00 -14.78
C ASP A 108 2.67 4.62 -14.75
N GLU A 109 2.84 5.84 -15.27
CA GLU A 109 4.10 6.58 -15.21
C GLU A 109 4.42 6.99 -13.76
N LEU A 110 3.41 7.48 -13.03
CA LEU A 110 3.57 7.82 -11.62
C LEU A 110 3.99 6.60 -10.78
N ASN A 111 3.36 5.45 -11.02
CA ASN A 111 3.69 4.22 -10.32
C ASN A 111 5.13 3.76 -10.62
N LYS A 112 5.62 3.91 -11.86
CA LYS A 112 7.03 3.66 -12.21
C LYS A 112 7.98 4.56 -11.44
N ILE A 113 7.71 5.86 -11.41
CA ILE A 113 8.53 6.83 -10.64
C ILE A 113 8.56 6.47 -9.15
N ILE A 114 7.41 6.12 -8.57
CA ILE A 114 7.33 5.73 -7.15
C ILE A 114 8.09 4.42 -6.89
N ALA A 115 7.99 3.44 -7.79
CA ALA A 115 8.70 2.17 -7.71
C ALA A 115 10.23 2.39 -7.76
N GLU A 116 10.70 3.20 -8.71
CA GLU A 116 12.11 3.59 -8.84
C GLU A 116 12.63 4.32 -7.60
N GLN A 117 11.87 5.30 -7.08
CA GLN A 117 12.25 6.05 -5.87
C GLN A 117 12.35 5.16 -4.63
N ARG A 118 11.55 4.09 -4.57
CA ARG A 118 11.56 3.13 -3.47
C ARG A 118 12.51 1.96 -3.69
N GLY A 119 13.04 1.79 -4.91
CA GLY A 119 13.89 0.65 -5.26
C GLY A 119 13.13 -0.70 -5.27
N VAL A 120 11.84 -0.69 -5.60
CA VAL A 120 10.95 -1.87 -5.59
C VAL A 120 10.30 -2.07 -6.97
N GLY A 121 9.74 -3.24 -7.21
CA GLY A 121 8.92 -3.49 -8.40
C GLY A 121 7.56 -2.77 -8.33
N ILE A 122 6.91 -2.58 -9.50
CA ILE A 122 5.58 -1.96 -9.55
C ILE A 122 4.53 -2.85 -8.85
N ASP A 123 4.70 -4.16 -8.92
CA ASP A 123 3.88 -5.17 -8.24
C ASP A 123 4.00 -5.08 -6.71
N GLU A 124 5.15 -4.63 -6.20
CA GLU A 124 5.37 -4.42 -4.78
C GLU A 124 4.76 -3.10 -4.24
N LEU A 125 4.24 -2.25 -5.12
CA LEU A 125 3.50 -1.04 -4.70
C LEU A 125 2.10 -1.35 -4.19
N ALA A 126 1.53 -2.50 -4.55
CA ALA A 126 0.21 -2.90 -4.08
C ALA A 126 0.21 -3.12 -2.57
N LEU A 127 -0.93 -2.84 -1.94
CA LEU A 127 -1.12 -3.14 -0.52
C LEU A 127 -1.17 -4.66 -0.32
N ASN A 128 -0.41 -5.16 0.64
CA ASN A 128 -0.54 -6.53 1.14
C ASN A 128 -1.80 -6.65 2.04
N GLU A 129 -2.09 -7.84 2.51
CA GLU A 129 -3.24 -8.11 3.39
C GLU A 129 -3.22 -7.26 4.68
N ASN A 130 -2.05 -6.78 5.09
CA ASN A 130 -1.87 -5.91 6.26
C ASN A 130 -2.03 -4.42 5.94
N GLY A 131 -2.42 -4.06 4.70
CA GLY A 131 -2.60 -2.67 4.29
C GLY A 131 -1.30 -1.87 4.14
N GLN A 132 -0.16 -2.54 4.02
CA GLN A 132 1.15 -1.92 3.79
C GLN A 132 1.66 -2.25 2.38
N PRO A 133 2.39 -1.32 1.72
CA PRO A 133 3.08 -1.62 0.48
C PRO A 133 4.19 -2.62 0.76
N GLY A 134 4.27 -3.67 0.01
CA GLY A 134 5.30 -4.68 0.20
C GLY A 134 5.13 -5.90 -0.69
N LYS A 135 6.16 -6.73 -0.74
CA LYS A 135 6.17 -7.97 -1.52
C LYS A 135 4.89 -8.76 -1.32
N THR A 136 4.04 -8.73 -2.34
CA THR A 136 3.11 -9.83 -2.55
C THR A 136 3.99 -11.01 -2.92
N THR A 137 4.12 -11.98 -2.04
CA THR A 137 4.60 -13.30 -2.42
C THR A 137 3.62 -13.84 -3.45
N THR A 138 3.89 -13.55 -4.71
CA THR A 138 3.20 -14.15 -5.83
C THR A 138 3.68 -15.60 -5.87
N THR A 139 3.02 -16.45 -5.12
CA THR A 139 3.03 -17.87 -5.42
C THR A 139 2.28 -18.00 -6.74
N SER A 140 3.02 -18.17 -7.84
CA SER A 140 2.44 -18.61 -9.11
C SER A 140 1.53 -19.80 -8.84
N PRO A 141 0.32 -19.82 -9.42
CA PRO A 141 -0.53 -20.99 -9.29
C PRO A 141 0.06 -22.13 -10.11
N VAL A 142 0.83 -22.99 -9.47
CA VAL A 142 0.97 -24.35 -9.96
C VAL A 142 -0.33 -25.03 -9.58
N ALA A 143 -1.13 -25.31 -10.61
CA ALA A 143 -2.33 -26.12 -10.49
C ALA A 143 -1.98 -27.47 -9.89
N VAL A 144 -2.41 -27.71 -8.66
CA VAL A 144 -2.72 -29.04 -8.16
C VAL A 144 -3.97 -28.92 -7.33
N ALA A 145 -5.04 -29.50 -7.86
CA ALA A 145 -6.27 -29.76 -7.14
C ALA A 145 -5.94 -30.62 -5.92
N ASN A 146 -6.35 -30.16 -4.75
CA ASN A 146 -6.86 -31.04 -3.69
C ASN A 146 -7.67 -30.19 -2.70
N GLU A 147 -8.94 -30.50 -2.64
CA GLU A 147 -9.85 -30.09 -1.57
C GLU A 147 -9.30 -30.63 -0.24
N ASP A 148 -8.90 -29.71 0.65
CA ASP A 148 -9.03 -29.98 2.08
C ASP A 148 -9.14 -28.65 2.82
N THR A 149 -10.10 -28.56 3.71
CA THR A 149 -10.42 -27.43 4.57
C THR A 149 -9.28 -27.21 5.57
N GLY A 150 -8.24 -26.50 5.13
CA GLY A 150 -7.05 -26.23 5.94
C GLY A 150 -7.24 -25.03 6.85
N VAL A 151 -7.81 -25.23 8.03
CA VAL A 151 -7.47 -24.41 9.19
C VAL A 151 -5.96 -24.62 9.41
N LEU A 152 -5.15 -23.58 9.19
CA LEU A 152 -3.72 -23.58 9.52
C LEU A 152 -3.58 -24.08 10.97
N SER A 153 -2.85 -25.17 11.17
CA SER A 153 -2.62 -25.69 12.51
C SER A 153 -1.77 -24.69 13.29
N ASP A 154 -1.94 -24.64 14.62
CA ASP A 154 -1.13 -23.78 15.49
C ASP A 154 0.37 -24.06 15.31
N GLU A 155 0.76 -25.26 14.90
CA GLU A 155 2.13 -25.64 14.57
C GLU A 155 2.65 -24.97 13.29
N ASP A 156 1.83 -24.89 12.24
CA ASP A 156 2.20 -24.25 10.99
C ASP A 156 2.36 -22.73 11.18
N LEU A 157 1.46 -22.14 11.95
CA LEU A 157 1.51 -20.74 12.34
C LEU A 157 2.75 -20.44 13.18
N ALA A 158 3.09 -21.31 14.16
CA ALA A 158 4.30 -21.16 14.98
C ALA A 158 5.56 -21.31 14.15
N ASN A 159 5.61 -22.21 13.17
CA ASN A 159 6.74 -22.38 12.27
C ASN A 159 6.91 -21.17 11.35
N GLN A 160 5.81 -20.59 10.87
CA GLN A 160 5.84 -19.36 10.09
C GLN A 160 6.40 -18.18 10.88
N TYR A 161 5.98 -17.99 12.13
CA TYR A 161 6.52 -16.93 13.00
C TYR A 161 8.02 -17.16 13.32
N ARG A 162 8.45 -18.40 13.52
CA ARG A 162 9.89 -18.71 13.71
C ARG A 162 10.71 -18.36 12.46
N ALA A 163 10.24 -18.71 11.27
CA ALA A 163 10.90 -18.38 10.02
C ALA A 163 10.98 -16.85 9.79
N GLN A 164 9.94 -16.10 10.13
CA GLN A 164 9.96 -14.64 10.09
C GLN A 164 10.97 -14.05 11.11
N ALA A 165 11.01 -14.58 12.32
CA ALA A 165 11.95 -14.15 13.35
C ALA A 165 13.40 -14.37 12.92
N ASP A 166 13.71 -15.50 12.29
CA ASP A 166 15.05 -15.82 11.77
C ASP A 166 15.47 -14.87 10.63
N THR A 167 14.53 -14.49 9.77
CA THR A 167 14.78 -13.54 8.69
C THR A 167 15.08 -12.15 9.23
N LEU A 168 14.26 -11.67 10.15
CA LEU A 168 14.46 -10.38 10.83
C LEU A 168 15.78 -10.36 11.62
N TYR A 169 16.14 -11.48 12.25
CA TYR A 169 17.41 -11.57 12.98
C TYR A 169 18.62 -11.42 12.05
N LYS A 170 18.59 -12.02 10.86
CA LYS A 170 19.62 -11.84 9.83
C LYS A 170 19.72 -10.40 9.37
N GLU A 171 18.59 -9.74 9.07
CA GLU A 171 18.56 -8.33 8.70
C GLU A 171 19.14 -7.43 9.80
N VAL A 172 18.78 -7.65 11.05
CA VAL A 172 19.33 -6.92 12.20
C VAL A 172 20.85 -7.09 12.30
N GLN A 173 21.35 -8.30 12.06
CA GLN A 173 22.80 -8.56 12.05
C GLN A 173 23.51 -7.80 10.92
N GLU A 174 22.95 -7.78 9.72
CA GLU A 174 23.52 -7.03 8.60
C GLU A 174 23.52 -5.52 8.85
N LEU A 175 22.42 -4.98 9.37
CA LEU A 175 22.34 -3.56 9.72
C LEU A 175 23.34 -3.18 10.81
N ARG A 176 23.54 -4.05 11.83
CA ARG A 176 24.56 -3.84 12.86
C ARG A 176 25.95 -3.87 12.28
N ARG A 177 26.25 -4.81 11.38
CA ARG A 177 27.54 -4.86 10.68
C ARG A 177 27.80 -3.59 9.89
N LYS A 178 26.82 -3.12 9.12
CA LYS A 178 26.92 -1.85 8.37
C LYS A 178 27.10 -0.65 9.29
N ALA A 179 26.45 -0.63 10.44
CA ALA A 179 26.62 0.43 11.43
C ALA A 179 28.01 0.41 12.08
N ASP A 180 28.54 -0.78 12.39
CA ASP A 180 29.90 -0.94 12.94
C ASP A 180 31.01 -0.63 11.90
N GLU A 181 30.73 -0.83 10.60
CA GLU A 181 31.61 -0.39 9.51
C GLU A 181 31.65 1.14 9.37
N LEU A 182 30.52 1.82 9.57
CA LEU A 182 30.44 3.28 9.50
C LEU A 182 30.96 3.97 10.77
N LEU A 183 30.79 3.36 11.92
CA LEU A 183 31.24 3.87 13.22
C LEU A 183 31.82 2.72 14.06
N PRO A 184 33.09 2.36 13.86
CA PRO A 184 33.73 1.30 14.65
C PRO A 184 33.77 1.69 16.13
N LYS A 185 33.15 0.85 16.97
CA LYS A 185 33.15 1.02 18.43
C LYS A 185 34.59 1.08 18.95
N LYS A 186 35.00 2.21 19.53
CA LYS A 186 36.25 2.28 20.33
C LYS A 186 36.16 1.26 21.46
N THR A 187 36.97 0.20 21.38
CA THR A 187 37.16 -0.74 22.48
C THR A 187 37.76 0.01 23.65
N THR A 188 36.99 0.28 24.68
CA THR A 188 37.51 0.70 25.98
C THR A 188 38.24 -0.46 26.59
N ALA A 189 39.56 -0.38 26.56
CA ALA A 189 40.44 -1.34 27.21
C ALA A 189 40.13 -1.44 28.71
N LYS A 190 39.76 -2.63 29.14
CA LYS A 190 39.53 -3.00 30.54
C LYS A 190 40.87 -2.97 31.27
N LYS A 191 41.06 -1.94 32.09
CA LYS A 191 42.24 -1.78 32.93
C LYS A 191 42.19 -2.81 34.04
N THR A 192 43.00 -3.89 33.94
CA THR A 192 43.25 -4.85 35.01
C THR A 192 43.99 -4.15 36.15
N LYS A 193 43.35 -4.06 37.31
CA LYS A 193 44.03 -3.75 38.56
C LYS A 193 44.67 -5.01 39.08
N THR A 194 45.99 -5.07 39.05
CA THR A 194 46.82 -5.98 39.84
C THR A 194 47.02 -5.33 41.19
N SER A 195 46.55 -5.98 42.25
CA SER A 195 46.93 -5.65 43.65
C SER A 195 48.10 -6.51 44.05
N ALA A 196 49.17 -5.88 44.51
CA ALA A 196 50.15 -6.40 45.40
C ALA A 196 49.86 -5.91 46.83
#